data_b2901b3a87af442a0a53301d096fbcab
#
_entry.id   b2901b3a87af442a0a53301d096fbcab
#
_cell.length_a   1.000
_cell.length_b   1.000
_cell.length_c   1.000
_cell.angle_alpha   90.00
_cell.angle_beta   90.00
_cell.angle_gamma   90.00
#
_symmetry.space_group_name_H-M   'P 1'
#
loop_
_entity.id
_entity.type
_entity.pdbx_description
1 polymer ?
#
loop_
_entity_poly.entity_id
_entity_poly.type
_entity_poly.pdbx_seq_one_letter_code
_entity_poly.pdbx_strand_id
1 'polypeptide(L)'
;MKKAILIITLFISIHCTAQEKLAFPFQGGNRVMMQFFKDSLKVSPEIIRAKATGMVIFKFSADEHGNIKNLVIYYADDAILAGPAVEALKKSDHKWIIPDNEKLHDFVLPFLIKFNATPDDNMETQKALHYFYAKRKPIVAKDQIPLNLTTLLPEILVTYNQE
;
A
#
# COMPACT_ATOMS: atom_id res chain seq x y z
N MET A 1 22.01 34.82 -44.28
CA MET A 1 22.43 34.24 -43.01
C MET A 1 21.42 34.43 -41.86
N LYS A 2 20.80 35.61 -41.68
CA LYS A 2 19.81 35.85 -40.58
C LYS A 2 18.54 34.98 -40.66
N LYS A 3 18.07 34.60 -41.86
CA LYS A 3 16.88 33.75 -42.06
C LYS A 3 17.11 32.28 -41.76
N ALA A 4 18.34 31.77 -41.91
CA ALA A 4 18.68 30.37 -41.59
C ALA A 4 18.74 30.14 -40.09
N ILE A 5 19.18 31.15 -39.31
CA ILE A 5 19.26 31.04 -37.85
C ILE A 5 17.85 30.97 -37.24
N LEU A 6 16.86 31.66 -37.80
CA LEU A 6 15.48 31.66 -37.32
C LEU A 6 14.81 30.27 -37.50
N ILE A 7 15.12 29.56 -38.57
CA ILE A 7 14.59 28.23 -38.85
C ILE A 7 15.20 27.19 -37.91
N ILE A 8 16.48 27.29 -37.56
CA ILE A 8 17.16 26.37 -36.63
C ILE A 8 16.60 26.54 -35.21
N THR A 9 16.27 27.75 -34.78
CA THR A 9 15.67 28.01 -33.45
C THR A 9 14.25 27.44 -33.35
N LEU A 10 13.51 27.34 -34.45
CA LEU A 10 12.15 26.79 -34.48
C LEU A 10 12.16 25.24 -34.33
N PHE A 11 13.22 24.57 -34.80
CA PHE A 11 13.34 23.10 -34.71
C PHE A 11 13.79 22.59 -33.32
N ILE A 12 14.38 23.42 -32.46
CA ILE A 12 14.84 23.04 -31.11
C ILE A 12 13.68 23.03 -30.12
N SER A 13 12.56 23.65 -30.43
CA SER A 13 11.41 23.79 -29.51
C SER A 13 10.46 22.59 -29.47
N ILE A 14 10.72 21.51 -30.24
CA ILE A 14 9.76 20.38 -30.41
C ILE A 14 10.13 19.17 -29.54
N HIS A 15 11.22 19.21 -28.80
CA HIS A 15 11.56 18.14 -27.86
C HIS A 15 11.07 18.42 -26.42
N CYS A 16 9.84 18.92 -26.28
CA CYS A 16 9.13 18.78 -25.03
C CYS A 16 8.60 17.34 -25.00
N THR A 17 9.45 16.40 -24.60
CA THR A 17 8.98 15.06 -24.24
C THR A 17 7.99 15.26 -23.12
N ALA A 18 6.69 15.15 -23.44
CA ALA A 18 5.67 14.94 -22.42
C ALA A 18 6.15 13.75 -21.59
N GLN A 19 6.51 13.99 -20.33
CA GLN A 19 6.68 12.89 -19.39
C GLN A 19 5.33 12.18 -19.39
N GLU A 20 5.30 10.98 -19.94
CA GLU A 20 4.15 10.09 -19.84
C GLU A 20 3.86 9.97 -18.36
N LYS A 21 2.78 10.63 -17.92
CA LYS A 21 2.34 10.55 -16.53
C LYS A 21 1.86 9.14 -16.35
N LEU A 22 2.73 8.26 -15.83
CA LEU A 22 2.37 6.87 -15.54
C LEU A 22 1.04 6.88 -14.82
N ALA A 23 0.06 6.17 -15.36
CA ALA A 23 -1.24 6.03 -14.73
C ALA A 23 -1.05 5.43 -13.34
N PHE A 24 -1.84 5.89 -12.36
CA PHE A 24 -1.78 5.32 -11.03
C PHE A 24 -2.08 3.81 -11.10
N PRO A 25 -1.28 2.94 -10.45
CA PRO A 25 -1.30 1.49 -10.69
C PRO A 25 -2.50 0.75 -10.08
N PHE A 26 -3.65 1.41 -9.99
CA PHE A 26 -4.91 0.83 -9.53
C PHE A 26 -6.09 1.40 -10.31
N GLN A 27 -7.02 0.54 -10.72
CA GLN A 27 -8.21 0.95 -11.49
C GLN A 27 -9.02 2.00 -10.73
N GLY A 28 -9.25 3.16 -11.36
CA GLY A 28 -9.92 4.31 -10.75
C GLY A 28 -9.00 5.23 -9.94
N GLY A 29 -7.69 4.94 -9.87
CA GLY A 29 -6.68 5.83 -9.30
C GLY A 29 -6.56 5.75 -7.77
N ASN A 30 -5.70 6.61 -7.21
CA ASN A 30 -5.34 6.59 -5.80
C ASN A 30 -6.55 6.67 -4.85
N ARG A 31 -7.48 7.59 -5.09
CA ARG A 31 -8.66 7.78 -4.22
C ARG A 31 -9.54 6.53 -4.17
N VAL A 32 -9.73 5.87 -5.31
CA VAL A 32 -10.52 4.64 -5.40
C VAL A 32 -9.81 3.50 -4.67
N MET A 33 -8.49 3.37 -4.83
CA MET A 33 -7.68 2.39 -4.09
C MET A 33 -7.80 2.57 -2.58
N MET A 34 -7.62 3.79 -2.08
CA MET A 34 -7.71 4.10 -0.66
C MET A 34 -9.08 3.74 -0.08
N GLN A 35 -10.17 4.09 -0.79
CA GLN A 35 -11.52 3.78 -0.37
C GLN A 35 -11.78 2.27 -0.42
N PHE A 36 -11.38 1.61 -1.50
CA PHE A 36 -11.52 0.17 -1.65
C PHE A 36 -10.91 -0.60 -0.47
N PHE A 37 -9.70 -0.26 -0.05
CA PHE A 37 -9.05 -0.95 1.05
C PHE A 37 -9.66 -0.62 2.41
N LYS A 38 -10.10 0.62 2.65
CA LYS A 38 -10.87 0.98 3.85
C LYS A 38 -12.14 0.15 3.98
N ASP A 39 -12.85 -0.06 2.89
CA ASP A 39 -14.10 -0.82 2.88
C ASP A 39 -13.87 -2.34 2.94
N SER A 40 -12.76 -2.81 2.38
CA SER A 40 -12.43 -4.23 2.26
C SER A 40 -11.77 -4.82 3.49
N LEU A 41 -10.97 -4.02 4.23
CA LEU A 41 -10.30 -4.48 5.44
C LEU A 41 -11.30 -4.50 6.60
N LYS A 42 -11.63 -5.71 7.03
CA LYS A 42 -12.51 -5.93 8.18
C LYS A 42 -11.67 -6.26 9.42
N VAL A 43 -11.70 -5.35 10.39
CA VAL A 43 -11.00 -5.54 11.66
C VAL A 43 -11.61 -6.72 12.40
N SER A 44 -10.78 -7.68 12.82
CA SER A 44 -11.26 -8.87 13.52
C SER A 44 -11.61 -8.59 14.99
N PRO A 45 -12.50 -9.38 15.63
CA PRO A 45 -12.79 -9.24 17.05
C PRO A 45 -11.54 -9.38 17.94
N GLU A 46 -10.54 -10.13 17.51
CA GLU A 46 -9.27 -10.27 18.21
C GLU A 46 -8.48 -8.96 18.22
N ILE A 47 -8.40 -8.28 17.06
CA ILE A 47 -7.76 -6.96 16.94
C ILE A 47 -8.48 -5.94 17.83
N ILE A 48 -9.82 -5.94 17.83
CA ILE A 48 -10.63 -5.00 18.63
C ILE A 48 -10.36 -5.24 20.13
N ARG A 49 -10.43 -6.49 20.60
CA ARG A 49 -10.16 -6.83 22.01
C ARG A 49 -8.76 -6.47 22.46
N ALA A 50 -7.75 -6.71 21.60
CA ALA A 50 -6.36 -6.42 21.89
C ALA A 50 -6.02 -4.92 21.74
N LYS A 51 -6.94 -4.11 21.18
CA LYS A 51 -6.66 -2.72 20.76
C LYS A 51 -5.40 -2.62 19.88
N ALA A 52 -5.23 -3.64 19.03
CA ALA A 52 -4.02 -3.83 18.26
C ALA A 52 -3.82 -2.69 17.26
N THR A 53 -2.65 -2.10 17.29
CA THR A 53 -2.25 -1.02 16.40
C THR A 53 -0.90 -1.34 15.81
N GLY A 54 -0.74 -1.17 14.50
CA GLY A 54 0.56 -1.42 13.86
C GLY A 54 0.48 -1.47 12.36
N MET A 55 1.64 -1.67 11.77
CA MET A 55 1.85 -1.69 10.34
C MET A 55 1.91 -3.12 9.81
N VAL A 56 1.38 -3.31 8.60
CA VAL A 56 1.60 -4.50 7.78
C VAL A 56 2.08 -4.04 6.41
N ILE A 57 3.20 -4.57 5.96
CA ILE A 57 3.78 -4.24 4.66
C ILE A 57 3.77 -5.50 3.79
N PHE A 58 3.13 -5.40 2.64
CA PHE A 58 3.16 -6.45 1.63
C PHE A 58 4.13 -6.12 0.52
N LYS A 59 4.81 -7.14 0.00
CA LYS A 59 5.35 -7.16 -1.35
C LYS A 59 4.52 -8.15 -2.16
N PHE A 60 4.11 -7.76 -3.35
CA PHE A 60 3.43 -8.64 -4.31
C PHE A 60 3.74 -8.18 -5.73
N SER A 61 3.49 -9.06 -6.68
CA SER A 61 3.54 -8.71 -8.10
C SER A 61 2.12 -8.71 -8.68
N ALA A 62 1.89 -7.93 -9.72
CA ALA A 62 0.70 -8.08 -10.56
C ALA A 62 1.09 -8.39 -12.00
N ASP A 63 0.28 -9.20 -12.68
CA ASP A 63 0.45 -9.49 -14.10
C ASP A 63 -0.31 -8.48 -15.00
N GLU A 64 -0.17 -8.62 -16.31
CA GLU A 64 -0.81 -7.75 -17.32
C GLU A 64 -2.36 -7.74 -17.26
N HIS A 65 -2.96 -8.72 -16.59
CA HIS A 65 -4.41 -8.82 -16.36
C HIS A 65 -4.82 -8.28 -14.98
N GLY A 66 -3.87 -7.76 -14.20
CA GLY A 66 -4.09 -7.25 -12.85
C GLY A 66 -4.19 -8.33 -11.78
N ASN A 67 -3.85 -9.60 -12.10
CA ASN A 67 -3.87 -10.69 -11.13
C ASN A 67 -2.70 -10.56 -10.16
N ILE A 68 -2.97 -10.74 -8.88
CA ILE A 68 -1.95 -10.75 -7.84
C ILE A 68 -1.15 -12.06 -7.90
N LYS A 69 0.17 -11.91 -7.89
CA LYS A 69 1.17 -12.98 -7.85
C LYS A 69 2.15 -12.74 -6.71
N ASN A 70 2.84 -13.78 -6.29
CA ASN A 70 3.99 -13.69 -5.38
C ASN A 70 3.74 -12.85 -4.11
N LEU A 71 2.55 -12.97 -3.50
CA LEU A 71 2.19 -12.22 -2.30
C LEU A 71 3.03 -12.67 -1.09
N VAL A 72 3.75 -11.73 -0.50
CA VAL A 72 4.58 -11.93 0.70
C VAL A 72 4.24 -10.87 1.75
N ILE A 73 4.09 -11.29 3.00
CA ILE A 73 4.11 -10.37 4.14
C ILE A 73 5.57 -10.01 4.37
N TYR A 74 5.98 -8.82 3.92
CA TYR A 74 7.34 -8.34 4.08
C TYR A 74 7.64 -8.00 5.53
N TYR A 75 6.67 -7.35 6.20
CA TYR A 75 6.72 -7.01 7.60
C TYR A 75 5.31 -6.93 8.20
N ALA A 76 5.15 -7.31 9.46
CA ALA A 76 3.97 -6.96 10.25
C ALA A 76 4.38 -6.73 11.71
N ASP A 77 3.86 -5.69 12.35
CA ASP A 77 4.08 -5.42 13.76
C ASP A 77 3.55 -6.54 14.66
N ASP A 78 2.45 -7.15 14.25
CA ASP A 78 1.90 -8.34 14.90
C ASP A 78 1.18 -9.24 13.89
N ALA A 79 1.27 -10.55 14.12
CA ALA A 79 0.65 -11.56 13.26
C ALA A 79 -0.88 -11.41 13.13
N ILE A 80 -1.57 -10.93 14.18
CA ILE A 80 -3.03 -10.76 14.16
C ILE A 80 -3.48 -9.67 13.17
N LEU A 81 -2.61 -8.68 12.88
CA LEU A 81 -2.90 -7.60 11.92
C LEU A 81 -2.81 -8.10 10.47
N ALA A 82 -1.98 -9.12 10.22
CA ALA A 82 -1.70 -9.58 8.87
C ALA A 82 -2.92 -10.23 8.19
N GLY A 83 -3.70 -11.03 8.91
CA GLY A 83 -4.84 -11.77 8.34
C GLY A 83 -5.85 -10.87 7.61
N PRO A 84 -6.48 -9.89 8.28
CA PRO A 84 -7.42 -8.97 7.64
C PRO A 84 -6.84 -8.18 6.47
N ALA A 85 -5.57 -7.80 6.55
CA ALA A 85 -4.88 -7.08 5.49
C ALA A 85 -4.62 -7.98 4.26
N VAL A 86 -4.24 -9.25 4.45
CA VAL A 86 -4.12 -10.25 3.38
C VAL A 86 -5.46 -10.43 2.67
N GLU A 87 -6.55 -10.60 3.41
CA GLU A 87 -7.87 -10.80 2.82
C GLU A 87 -8.34 -9.55 2.05
N ALA A 88 -8.05 -8.35 2.55
CA ALA A 88 -8.33 -7.12 1.82
C ALA A 88 -7.53 -7.02 0.52
N LEU A 89 -6.24 -7.40 0.56
CA LEU A 89 -5.38 -7.38 -0.63
C LEU A 89 -5.84 -8.41 -1.66
N LYS A 90 -6.20 -9.63 -1.27
CA LYS A 90 -6.74 -10.64 -2.19
C LYS A 90 -8.01 -10.17 -2.92
N LYS A 91 -8.88 -9.40 -2.27
CA LYS A 91 -10.07 -8.82 -2.91
C LYS A 91 -9.75 -7.79 -3.99
N SER A 92 -8.53 -7.28 -4.03
CA SER A 92 -8.08 -6.35 -5.06
C SER A 92 -7.56 -7.03 -6.33
N ASP A 93 -7.66 -8.35 -6.41
CA ASP A 93 -7.33 -9.12 -7.61
C ASP A 93 -8.04 -8.54 -8.84
N HIS A 94 -7.38 -8.52 -9.99
CA HIS A 94 -7.82 -7.90 -11.25
C HIS A 94 -7.98 -6.36 -11.23
N LYS A 95 -7.53 -5.66 -10.18
CA LYS A 95 -7.64 -4.19 -10.08
C LYS A 95 -6.34 -3.46 -10.34
N TRP A 96 -5.25 -4.19 -10.50
CA TRP A 96 -3.91 -3.63 -10.66
C TRP A 96 -3.62 -3.27 -12.11
N ILE A 97 -2.88 -2.20 -12.32
CA ILE A 97 -2.41 -1.73 -13.62
C ILE A 97 -0.89 -1.73 -13.56
N ILE A 98 -0.26 -2.38 -14.53
CA ILE A 98 1.18 -2.42 -14.67
C ILE A 98 1.62 -1.65 -15.93
N PRO A 99 2.90 -1.27 -16.08
CA PRO A 99 3.41 -0.67 -17.32
C PRO A 99 3.19 -1.57 -18.53
N ASP A 100 2.82 -0.98 -19.67
CA ASP A 100 2.42 -1.71 -20.90
C ASP A 100 3.51 -2.64 -21.47
N ASN A 101 4.78 -2.38 -21.14
CA ASN A 101 5.92 -3.16 -21.60
C ASN A 101 6.35 -4.26 -20.62
N GLU A 102 5.64 -4.45 -19.52
CA GLU A 102 5.94 -5.44 -18.50
C GLU A 102 4.88 -6.54 -18.46
N LYS A 103 5.32 -7.78 -18.21
CA LYS A 103 4.42 -8.93 -17.97
C LYS A 103 4.10 -9.13 -16.50
N LEU A 104 4.97 -8.60 -15.65
CA LEU A 104 4.88 -8.68 -14.20
C LEU A 104 5.53 -7.44 -13.60
N HIS A 105 4.84 -6.76 -12.68
CA HIS A 105 5.38 -5.60 -11.96
C HIS A 105 5.25 -5.79 -10.46
N ASP A 106 6.27 -5.36 -9.73
CA ASP A 106 6.34 -5.51 -8.28
C ASP A 106 5.82 -4.27 -7.56
N PHE A 107 5.04 -4.50 -6.49
CA PHE A 107 4.48 -3.47 -5.64
C PHE A 107 4.83 -3.69 -4.17
N VAL A 108 5.01 -2.58 -3.45
CA VAL A 108 5.02 -2.56 -1.99
C VAL A 108 3.82 -1.76 -1.51
N LEU A 109 2.99 -2.36 -0.67
CA LEU A 109 1.79 -1.73 -0.12
C LEU A 109 1.80 -1.79 1.41
N PRO A 110 1.97 -0.64 2.09
CA PRO A 110 1.86 -0.55 3.52
C PRO A 110 0.40 -0.32 3.97
N PHE A 111 -0.01 -1.03 5.02
CA PHE A 111 -1.24 -0.79 5.77
C PHE A 111 -0.88 -0.33 7.18
N LEU A 112 -1.52 0.72 7.66
CA LEU A 112 -1.52 1.11 9.06
C LEU A 112 -2.91 0.88 9.64
N ILE A 113 -3.04 -0.10 10.54
CA ILE A 113 -4.26 -0.38 11.28
C ILE A 113 -4.12 0.28 12.65
N LYS A 114 -5.04 1.18 12.99
CA LYS A 114 -4.93 2.02 14.17
C LYS A 114 -6.20 2.02 15.00
N PHE A 115 -6.07 1.66 16.28
CA PHE A 115 -7.11 1.91 17.26
C PHE A 115 -7.25 3.42 17.49
N ASN A 116 -8.48 3.92 17.42
CA ASN A 116 -8.77 5.34 17.62
C ASN A 116 -8.92 5.61 19.12
N ALA A 117 -7.80 5.71 19.84
CA ALA A 117 -7.78 6.07 21.25
C ALA A 117 -8.20 7.54 21.42
N THR A 118 -9.10 7.80 22.37
CA THR A 118 -9.49 9.16 22.76
C THR A 118 -8.68 9.61 23.98
N PRO A 119 -8.50 10.93 24.20
CA PRO A 119 -7.82 11.44 25.40
C PRO A 119 -8.50 11.02 26.71
N ASP A 120 -9.81 10.76 26.67
CA ASP A 120 -10.63 10.35 27.81
C ASP A 120 -10.66 8.81 28.00
N ASP A 121 -9.89 8.07 27.23
CA ASP A 121 -9.81 6.61 27.37
C ASP A 121 -9.34 6.25 28.79
N ASN A 122 -10.08 5.34 29.39
CA ASN A 122 -9.83 4.91 30.75
C ASN A 122 -8.48 4.17 30.88
N MET A 123 -8.02 4.00 32.12
CA MET A 123 -6.75 3.33 32.44
C MET A 123 -6.70 1.89 31.87
N GLU A 124 -7.83 1.23 31.72
CA GLU A 124 -7.92 -0.13 31.16
C GLU A 124 -7.56 -0.15 29.67
N THR A 125 -8.06 0.82 28.90
CA THR A 125 -7.70 0.98 27.49
C THR A 125 -6.21 1.24 27.32
N GLN A 126 -5.63 2.12 28.14
CA GLN A 126 -4.19 2.40 28.09
C GLN A 126 -3.35 1.15 28.45
N LYS A 127 -3.76 0.40 29.48
CA LYS A 127 -3.12 -0.87 29.82
C LYS A 127 -3.20 -1.90 28.70
N ALA A 128 -4.35 -2.01 28.00
CA ALA A 128 -4.50 -2.94 26.88
C ALA A 128 -3.57 -2.57 25.72
N LEU A 129 -3.49 -1.29 25.36
CA LEU A 129 -2.56 -0.79 24.35
C LEU A 129 -1.10 -1.09 24.74
N HIS A 130 -0.70 -0.77 25.96
CA HIS A 130 0.65 -1.06 26.44
C HIS A 130 0.96 -2.55 26.43
N TYR A 131 0.01 -3.39 26.88
CA TYR A 131 0.16 -4.84 26.87
C TYR A 131 0.32 -5.37 25.45
N PHE A 132 -0.47 -4.90 24.51
CA PHE A 132 -0.33 -5.28 23.10
C PHE A 132 1.08 -4.97 22.59
N TYR A 133 1.56 -3.74 22.77
CA TYR A 133 2.91 -3.36 22.32
C TYR A 133 4.01 -4.20 22.97
N ALA A 134 3.88 -4.54 24.25
CA ALA A 134 4.86 -5.34 24.97
C ALA A 134 4.88 -6.82 24.56
N LYS A 135 3.76 -7.36 24.02
CA LYS A 135 3.57 -8.77 23.72
C LYS A 135 3.39 -9.09 22.23
N ARG A 136 3.49 -8.09 21.36
CA ARG A 136 3.35 -8.24 19.91
C ARG A 136 4.30 -9.30 19.36
N LYS A 137 3.85 -9.99 18.32
CA LYS A 137 4.60 -11.06 17.64
C LYS A 137 4.85 -10.61 16.20
N PRO A 138 5.96 -9.90 15.94
CA PRO A 138 6.23 -9.37 14.61
C PRO A 138 6.50 -10.49 13.60
N ILE A 139 6.05 -10.26 12.37
CA ILE A 139 6.43 -11.05 11.20
C ILE A 139 7.47 -10.25 10.44
N VAL A 140 8.59 -10.88 10.10
CA VAL A 140 9.64 -10.31 9.28
C VAL A 140 10.02 -11.34 8.22
N ALA A 141 10.02 -10.96 6.96
CA ALA A 141 10.49 -11.83 5.88
C ALA A 141 11.96 -12.19 6.14
N LYS A 142 12.28 -13.49 6.11
CA LYS A 142 13.64 -13.98 6.37
C LYS A 142 14.56 -13.75 5.18
N ASP A 143 14.03 -13.89 3.98
CA ASP A 143 14.79 -13.72 2.76
C ASP A 143 14.76 -12.27 2.32
N GLN A 144 15.89 -11.77 1.84
CA GLN A 144 15.93 -10.44 1.22
C GLN A 144 15.14 -10.49 -0.09
N ILE A 145 14.01 -9.79 -0.09
CA ILE A 145 13.18 -9.65 -1.28
C ILE A 145 13.68 -8.41 -2.03
N PRO A 146 14.22 -8.55 -3.25
CA PRO A 146 14.66 -7.38 -4.02
C PRO A 146 13.53 -6.38 -4.20
N LEU A 147 13.81 -5.10 -3.92
CA LEU A 147 12.87 -3.99 -4.12
C LEU A 147 13.25 -3.14 -5.35
N ASN A 148 14.16 -3.64 -6.19
CA ASN A 148 14.57 -2.97 -7.42
C ASN A 148 13.39 -2.88 -8.38
N LEU A 149 13.18 -1.72 -8.96
CA LEU A 149 12.08 -1.44 -9.90
C LEU A 149 10.67 -1.67 -9.31
N THR A 150 10.55 -1.69 -7.98
CA THR A 150 9.28 -1.88 -7.28
C THR A 150 8.57 -0.55 -7.09
N THR A 151 7.28 -0.50 -7.36
CA THR A 151 6.46 0.67 -7.07
C THR A 151 6.03 0.67 -5.60
N LEU A 152 6.45 1.69 -4.85
CA LEU A 152 5.94 1.94 -3.51
C LEU A 152 4.58 2.67 -3.60
N LEU A 153 3.55 2.03 -3.07
CA LEU A 153 2.20 2.56 -3.02
C LEU A 153 1.99 3.43 -1.76
N PRO A 154 1.03 4.37 -1.79
CA PRO A 154 0.64 5.12 -0.60
C PRO A 154 0.16 4.20 0.52
N GLU A 155 0.43 4.61 1.78
CA GLU A 155 -0.05 3.90 2.96
C GLU A 155 -1.57 3.89 3.04
N ILE A 156 -2.16 2.72 3.32
CA ILE A 156 -3.57 2.55 3.60
C ILE A 156 -3.81 2.69 5.10
N LEU A 157 -4.38 3.81 5.53
CA LEU A 157 -4.76 4.01 6.92
C LEU A 157 -6.19 3.49 7.16
N VAL A 158 -6.32 2.53 8.07
CA VAL A 158 -7.60 2.03 8.58
C VAL A 158 -7.68 2.28 10.07
N THR A 159 -8.63 3.12 10.49
CA THR A 159 -8.92 3.39 11.89
C THR A 159 -10.15 2.63 12.35
N TYR A 160 -10.17 2.18 13.60
CA TYR A 160 -11.32 1.52 14.21
C TYR A 160 -11.50 1.94 15.67
N ASN A 161 -12.75 1.84 16.17
CA ASN A 161 -13.14 2.16 17.54
C ASN A 161 -13.44 0.87 18.31
N GLN A 162 -13.55 0.99 19.63
CA GLN A 162 -14.18 -0.03 20.45
C GLN A 162 -15.70 0.09 20.22
N GLU A 163 -16.35 -0.98 19.82
CA GLU A 163 -17.81 -1.05 19.80
C GLU A 163 -18.37 -1.24 21.23
#